data_5d70c1d4c990a7d722a4b164dc6bf800
#
_entry.id   5d70c1d4c990a7d722a4b164dc6bf800
#
_cell.length_a   1.000
_cell.length_b   1.000
_cell.length_c   1.000
_cell.angle_alpha   90.00
_cell.angle_beta   90.00
_cell.angle_gamma   90.00
#
_symmetry.space_group_name_H-M   'P 1'
#
loop_
_entity.id
_entity.type
_entity.pdbx_description
1 polymer ?
#
loop_
_entity_poly.entity_id
_entity_poly.type
_entity_poly.pdbx_seq_one_letter_code
_entity_poly.pdbx_strand_id
1 'polypeptide(L)'
;MSDLPMFNYPDLHLSVYPATLRVTTKERRKLMAHDLETQNGKTSFASFREPAWHGLGTVFTDEKTTSEMLSLASLDNWNVRLEDLETPSHLTSDKNYQYVLRTNPTDNSQTDILGVVGERYHVMQNEDLFSFGDNILDGGGRWETAGSIRGGRVVFGSLALERETVLDPSGVADKVKTYLLINTSHDGSIAIQASITPVRVVCANTLNLALGAKRGKNAIKQSFKIRHTQTANGKVQIARETLGLANAYMDSFDKMAHAMIQKEITAQQFNDIVLAAYPKPDKDSKGSSKKWANKIDLINDIYTGEFNGTIANTAWGALNALTERLDWHRNSRGDSNESLLAAASGFDATITAEKNRLLGIVKNTLELV
;
A
#
# COMPACT_ATOMS: atom_id res chain seq x y z
N MET A 1 -1.03 -38.19 33.87
CA MET A 1 -2.40 -37.77 34.17
C MET A 1 -2.30 -36.57 35.10
N SER A 2 -2.40 -35.39 34.56
CA SER A 2 -2.54 -34.14 35.28
C SER A 2 -3.22 -33.15 34.36
N ASP A 3 -4.37 -32.71 34.81
CA ASP A 3 -5.37 -31.95 34.09
C ASP A 3 -4.88 -30.54 33.71
N LEU A 4 -5.01 -30.19 32.45
CA LEU A 4 -4.96 -28.82 31.97
C LEU A 4 -6.39 -28.25 32.00
N PRO A 5 -6.62 -27.03 32.47
CA PRO A 5 -7.95 -26.44 32.50
C PRO A 5 -8.43 -26.11 31.09
N MET A 6 -9.58 -26.69 30.72
CA MET A 6 -10.32 -26.30 29.50
C MET A 6 -10.92 -24.91 29.69
N PHE A 7 -10.51 -23.96 28.87
CA PHE A 7 -11.22 -22.71 28.73
C PHE A 7 -12.41 -22.91 27.79
N ASN A 8 -13.61 -22.78 28.37
CA ASN A 8 -14.87 -22.74 27.64
C ASN A 8 -14.99 -21.38 26.91
N TYR A 9 -14.98 -21.39 25.59
CA TYR A 9 -15.35 -20.24 24.76
C TYR A 9 -16.81 -20.37 24.35
N PRO A 10 -17.67 -19.35 24.56
CA PRO A 10 -19.03 -19.36 24.01
C PRO A 10 -19.01 -19.11 22.50
N ASP A 11 -19.94 -19.75 21.81
CA ASP A 11 -20.15 -19.73 20.35
C ASP A 11 -20.06 -18.31 19.76
N LEU A 12 -19.09 -18.08 18.89
CA LEU A 12 -18.94 -16.88 18.07
C LEU A 12 -19.29 -17.21 16.62
N HIS A 13 -20.47 -16.82 16.20
CA HIS A 13 -20.84 -16.78 14.79
C HIS A 13 -19.90 -15.81 14.04
N LEU A 14 -19.14 -16.34 13.10
CA LEU A 14 -18.12 -15.71 12.29
C LEU A 14 -18.73 -14.69 11.32
N SER A 15 -18.37 -13.42 11.47
CA SER A 15 -18.36 -12.46 10.38
C SER A 15 -16.90 -12.20 9.98
N VAL A 16 -16.63 -12.11 8.69
CA VAL A 16 -15.31 -12.09 8.03
C VAL A 16 -14.44 -10.85 8.34
N TYR A 17 -14.76 -10.07 9.38
CA TYR A 17 -14.01 -8.90 9.82
C TYR A 17 -13.73 -8.98 11.32
N PRO A 18 -12.59 -8.48 11.81
CA PRO A 18 -12.26 -8.52 13.22
C PRO A 18 -13.39 -7.91 14.06
N ALA A 19 -13.82 -8.65 15.08
CA ALA A 19 -15.02 -8.47 15.89
C ALA A 19 -15.05 -7.20 16.78
N THR A 20 -14.24 -6.18 16.52
CA THR A 20 -14.12 -4.98 17.37
C THR A 20 -14.92 -3.77 16.91
N LEU A 21 -15.72 -3.85 15.84
CA LEU A 21 -16.47 -2.70 15.34
C LEU A 21 -17.93 -3.06 15.00
N ARG A 22 -18.74 -3.39 16.03
CA ARG A 22 -20.20 -3.23 15.92
C ARG A 22 -20.57 -1.75 16.07
N VAL A 23 -20.19 -0.95 15.10
CA VAL A 23 -20.56 0.45 14.98
C VAL A 23 -21.75 0.51 14.03
N THR A 24 -22.75 1.35 14.33
CA THR A 24 -23.91 1.55 13.43
C THR A 24 -23.44 2.04 12.06
N THR A 25 -24.20 1.81 11.00
CA THR A 25 -23.84 2.19 9.62
C THR A 25 -23.49 3.68 9.51
N LYS A 26 -24.10 4.53 10.35
CA LYS A 26 -23.87 5.98 10.40
C LYS A 26 -22.55 6.33 11.14
N GLU A 27 -22.21 5.57 12.17
CA GLU A 27 -20.95 5.70 12.91
C GLU A 27 -19.79 5.05 12.16
N ARG A 28 -20.01 3.95 11.40
CA ARG A 28 -19.02 3.39 10.47
C ARG A 28 -18.57 4.43 9.43
N ARG A 29 -19.49 5.21 8.85
CA ARG A 29 -19.13 6.30 7.93
C ARG A 29 -18.30 7.41 8.58
N LYS A 30 -18.43 7.64 9.89
CA LYS A 30 -17.71 8.67 10.64
C LYS A 30 -16.35 8.19 11.18
N LEU A 31 -16.15 6.87 11.32
CA LEU A 31 -14.92 6.23 11.83
C LEU A 31 -14.00 5.69 10.73
N MET A 32 -14.49 5.59 9.50
CA MET A 32 -13.67 5.20 8.35
C MET A 32 -13.10 6.47 7.71
N ALA A 33 -12.00 6.94 8.28
CA ALA A 33 -11.16 7.92 7.63
C ALA A 33 -10.49 7.24 6.42
N HIS A 34 -11.18 7.26 5.28
CA HIS A 34 -10.61 6.96 3.97
C HIS A 34 -10.45 8.32 3.30
N ASP A 35 -9.27 8.72 2.96
CA ASP A 35 -9.02 9.99 2.26
C ASP A 35 -9.41 9.93 0.77
N LEU A 36 -10.21 8.92 0.41
CA LEU A 36 -10.78 8.81 -0.93
C LEU A 36 -11.64 10.02 -1.22
N GLU A 37 -11.39 10.59 -2.36
CA GLU A 37 -12.18 11.71 -2.83
C GLU A 37 -13.62 11.30 -3.04
N THR A 38 -14.51 11.94 -2.30
CA THR A 38 -15.96 11.74 -2.45
C THR A 38 -16.62 13.09 -2.63
N GLN A 39 -17.27 13.28 -3.78
CA GLN A 39 -18.00 14.49 -4.12
C GLN A 39 -19.41 14.12 -4.63
N ASN A 40 -20.43 14.85 -4.20
CA ASN A 40 -21.81 14.61 -4.60
C ASN A 40 -22.27 13.14 -4.48
N GLY A 41 -21.77 12.43 -3.45
CA GLY A 41 -22.08 11.02 -3.22
C GLY A 41 -21.33 10.03 -4.13
N LYS A 42 -20.50 10.50 -5.04
CA LYS A 42 -19.65 9.68 -5.91
C LYS A 42 -18.23 9.64 -5.38
N THR A 43 -17.67 8.44 -5.22
CA THR A 43 -16.30 8.25 -4.74
C THR A 43 -15.38 7.93 -5.93
N SER A 44 -14.27 8.66 -6.04
CA SER A 44 -13.27 8.44 -7.06
C SER A 44 -12.41 7.22 -6.74
N PHE A 45 -13.01 6.05 -6.91
CA PHE A 45 -12.38 4.75 -6.70
C PHE A 45 -13.07 3.65 -7.50
N ALA A 46 -12.30 2.72 -8.04
CA ALA A 46 -12.80 1.49 -8.65
C ALA A 46 -11.95 0.29 -8.23
N SER A 47 -12.58 -0.88 -8.08
CA SER A 47 -11.91 -2.14 -7.73
C SER A 47 -12.48 -3.33 -8.51
N PHE A 48 -11.59 -4.31 -8.79
CA PHE A 48 -11.93 -5.52 -9.54
C PHE A 48 -12.48 -6.61 -8.61
N ARG A 49 -13.62 -7.18 -8.99
CA ARG A 49 -14.35 -8.29 -8.35
C ARG A 49 -14.89 -8.03 -6.96
N GLU A 50 -14.14 -7.44 -6.07
CA GLU A 50 -14.51 -7.28 -4.68
C GLU A 50 -14.50 -5.80 -4.27
N PRO A 51 -15.46 -5.37 -3.45
CA PRO A 51 -15.40 -4.05 -2.86
C PRO A 51 -14.18 -3.97 -1.93
N ALA A 52 -13.45 -2.87 -2.00
CA ALA A 52 -12.41 -2.62 -1.02
C ALA A 52 -13.01 -2.55 0.40
N TRP A 53 -12.21 -2.71 1.42
CA TRP A 53 -12.61 -2.74 2.83
C TRP A 53 -13.51 -1.58 3.28
N HIS A 54 -13.40 -0.41 2.64
CA HIS A 54 -14.24 0.76 2.92
C HIS A 54 -15.64 0.69 2.25
N GLY A 55 -15.86 -0.24 1.33
CA GLY A 55 -17.13 -0.44 0.64
C GLY A 55 -17.57 0.72 -0.25
N LEU A 56 -16.64 1.58 -0.69
CA LEU A 56 -16.91 2.75 -1.52
C LEU A 56 -16.37 2.55 -2.93
N GLY A 57 -16.88 3.35 -3.87
CA GLY A 57 -16.46 3.31 -5.27
C GLY A 57 -17.21 2.29 -6.10
N THR A 58 -16.73 2.06 -7.31
CA THR A 58 -17.34 1.16 -8.30
C THR A 58 -16.65 -0.19 -8.28
N VAL A 59 -17.40 -1.28 -8.16
CA VAL A 59 -16.87 -2.65 -8.33
C VAL A 59 -17.19 -3.12 -9.74
N PHE A 60 -16.18 -3.68 -10.41
CA PHE A 60 -16.31 -4.25 -11.76
C PHE A 60 -15.81 -5.69 -11.79
N THR A 61 -16.33 -6.52 -12.72
CA THR A 61 -16.06 -7.95 -12.76
C THR A 61 -15.33 -8.41 -14.02
N ASP A 62 -15.36 -7.58 -15.07
CA ASP A 62 -14.72 -7.87 -16.35
C ASP A 62 -13.41 -7.08 -16.47
N GLU A 63 -12.48 -7.57 -17.27
CA GLU A 63 -11.26 -6.83 -17.57
C GLU A 63 -11.59 -5.50 -18.26
N LYS A 64 -10.91 -4.44 -17.85
CA LYS A 64 -11.14 -3.08 -18.31
C LYS A 64 -9.91 -2.51 -19.00
N THR A 65 -10.16 -1.79 -20.08
CA THR A 65 -9.16 -0.95 -20.73
C THR A 65 -8.78 0.21 -19.79
N THR A 66 -7.66 0.84 -20.06
CA THR A 66 -7.21 2.04 -19.34
C THR A 66 -8.27 3.14 -19.32
N SER A 67 -8.92 3.40 -20.46
CA SER A 67 -9.97 4.42 -20.56
C SER A 67 -11.21 4.09 -19.72
N GLU A 68 -11.65 2.82 -19.75
CA GLU A 68 -12.78 2.37 -18.93
C GLU A 68 -12.44 2.44 -17.44
N MET A 69 -11.20 2.09 -17.05
CA MET A 69 -10.75 2.15 -15.66
C MET A 69 -10.74 3.59 -15.13
N LEU A 70 -10.25 4.53 -15.92
CA LEU A 70 -10.28 5.96 -15.58
C LEU A 70 -11.72 6.44 -15.36
N SER A 71 -12.63 6.08 -16.25
CA SER A 71 -14.04 6.47 -16.16
C SER A 71 -14.74 5.86 -14.95
N LEU A 72 -14.52 4.57 -14.67
CA LEU A 72 -15.09 3.90 -13.49
C LEU A 72 -14.61 4.52 -12.18
N ALA A 73 -13.34 4.94 -12.12
CA ALA A 73 -12.75 5.59 -10.97
C ALA A 73 -12.99 7.11 -10.91
N SER A 74 -13.69 7.70 -11.91
CA SER A 74 -13.91 9.15 -12.05
C SER A 74 -12.61 9.96 -12.09
N LEU A 75 -11.64 9.43 -12.82
CA LEU A 75 -10.32 10.03 -13.03
C LEU A 75 -10.15 10.60 -14.43
N ASP A 76 -11.10 10.37 -15.33
CA ASP A 76 -11.13 10.89 -16.69
C ASP A 76 -11.57 12.36 -16.75
N ASN A 77 -11.21 13.04 -17.83
CA ASN A 77 -11.67 14.40 -18.16
C ASN A 77 -11.36 15.48 -17.10
N TRP A 78 -10.35 15.29 -16.28
CA TRP A 78 -9.98 16.28 -15.26
C TRP A 78 -9.40 17.56 -15.86
N ASN A 79 -8.83 17.49 -17.05
CA ASN A 79 -8.19 18.64 -17.72
C ASN A 79 -7.32 19.43 -16.75
N VAL A 80 -6.35 18.74 -16.15
CA VAL A 80 -5.44 19.35 -15.18
C VAL A 80 -4.57 20.39 -15.89
N ARG A 81 -4.52 21.62 -15.35
CA ARG A 81 -3.86 22.74 -15.99
C ARG A 81 -3.20 23.67 -14.98
N LEU A 82 -2.29 24.48 -15.46
CA LEU A 82 -1.64 25.54 -14.68
C LEU A 82 -2.26 26.89 -15.00
N GLU A 83 -2.50 27.69 -13.96
CA GLU A 83 -2.89 29.08 -14.09
C GLU A 83 -2.03 29.93 -13.15
N ASP A 84 -1.65 31.14 -13.61
CA ASP A 84 -0.81 32.03 -12.84
C ASP A 84 -1.53 32.51 -11.56
N LEU A 85 -0.79 32.66 -10.47
CA LEU A 85 -1.31 33.26 -9.26
C LEU A 85 -1.56 34.76 -9.50
N GLU A 86 -2.82 35.18 -9.37
CA GLU A 86 -3.13 36.59 -9.28
C GLU A 86 -2.68 37.14 -7.93
N THR A 87 -1.80 38.15 -7.96
CA THR A 87 -1.36 38.86 -6.77
C THR A 87 -2.03 40.22 -6.68
N PRO A 88 -2.39 40.71 -5.48
CA PRO A 88 -2.85 42.08 -5.30
C PRO A 88 -1.86 43.07 -5.88
N SER A 89 -2.35 44.14 -6.48
CA SER A 89 -1.53 45.14 -7.21
C SER A 89 -0.43 45.84 -6.40
N HIS A 90 -0.50 45.74 -5.09
CA HIS A 90 0.51 46.29 -4.19
C HIS A 90 1.62 45.31 -3.80
N LEU A 91 1.52 44.05 -4.23
CA LEU A 91 2.57 43.05 -4.04
C LEU A 91 3.36 42.89 -5.34
N THR A 92 4.65 42.69 -5.25
CA THR A 92 5.46 42.27 -6.38
C THR A 92 4.97 40.89 -6.81
N SER A 93 4.55 40.76 -8.06
CA SER A 93 4.13 39.45 -8.61
C SER A 93 5.33 38.51 -8.63
N ASP A 94 5.28 37.47 -7.77
CA ASP A 94 6.22 36.38 -7.88
C ASP A 94 5.67 35.39 -8.93
N LYS A 95 6.14 35.53 -10.17
CA LYS A 95 5.75 34.68 -11.28
C LYS A 95 6.26 33.24 -11.16
N ASN A 96 6.91 32.90 -10.05
CA ASN A 96 7.51 31.60 -9.83
C ASN A 96 6.49 30.54 -9.36
N TYR A 97 5.24 30.92 -9.10
CA TYR A 97 4.20 30.01 -8.61
C TYR A 97 2.95 30.06 -9.46
N GLN A 98 2.33 28.88 -9.61
CA GLN A 98 1.10 28.69 -10.39
C GLN A 98 0.12 27.80 -9.62
N TYR A 99 -1.19 28.03 -9.81
CA TYR A 99 -2.21 27.09 -9.38
C TYR A 99 -2.21 25.86 -10.26
N VAL A 100 -2.40 24.70 -9.65
CA VAL A 100 -2.81 23.49 -10.36
C VAL A 100 -4.31 23.35 -10.22
N LEU A 101 -5.01 23.43 -11.32
CA LEU A 101 -6.47 23.39 -11.41
C LEU A 101 -6.92 22.15 -12.15
N ARG A 102 -8.12 21.67 -11.84
CA ARG A 102 -8.81 20.65 -12.65
C ARG A 102 -10.27 21.03 -12.88
N THR A 103 -10.88 20.49 -13.90
CA THR A 103 -12.33 20.43 -14.03
C THR A 103 -12.88 19.44 -12.98
N ASN A 104 -13.90 19.84 -12.23
CA ASN A 104 -14.47 18.99 -11.20
C ASN A 104 -15.12 17.74 -11.84
N PRO A 105 -14.77 16.51 -11.39
CA PRO A 105 -15.25 15.27 -12.03
C PRO A 105 -16.74 14.98 -11.83
N THR A 106 -17.41 15.71 -10.94
CA THR A 106 -18.84 15.53 -10.65
C THR A 106 -19.70 16.72 -11.09
N ASP A 107 -19.06 17.85 -11.43
CA ASP A 107 -19.71 19.06 -11.91
C ASP A 107 -18.75 19.82 -12.85
N ASN A 108 -18.87 19.58 -14.14
CA ASN A 108 -18.00 20.17 -15.17
C ASN A 108 -18.06 21.71 -15.26
N SER A 109 -19.00 22.36 -14.59
CA SER A 109 -19.10 23.81 -14.49
C SER A 109 -18.16 24.40 -13.42
N GLN A 110 -17.60 23.55 -12.56
CA GLN A 110 -16.73 23.94 -11.46
C GLN A 110 -15.27 23.59 -11.73
N THR A 111 -14.40 24.36 -11.12
CA THR A 111 -12.94 24.17 -11.14
C THR A 111 -12.44 24.00 -9.72
N ASP A 112 -11.68 22.93 -9.48
CA ASP A 112 -11.05 22.66 -8.17
C ASP A 112 -9.58 23.09 -8.20
N ILE A 113 -9.10 23.62 -7.07
CA ILE A 113 -7.68 23.90 -6.85
C ILE A 113 -7.05 22.66 -6.20
N LEU A 114 -6.11 22.02 -6.91
CA LEU A 114 -5.37 20.86 -6.39
C LEU A 114 -4.13 21.26 -5.59
N GLY A 115 -3.49 22.38 -5.96
CA GLY A 115 -2.30 22.85 -5.25
C GLY A 115 -1.69 24.10 -5.85
N VAL A 116 -0.53 24.47 -5.31
CA VAL A 116 0.32 25.56 -5.81
C VAL A 116 1.71 24.97 -6.05
N VAL A 117 2.26 25.20 -7.23
CA VAL A 117 3.54 24.63 -7.67
C VAL A 117 4.46 25.70 -8.22
N GLY A 118 5.75 25.39 -8.31
CA GLY A 118 6.73 26.31 -8.92
C GLY A 118 6.74 26.17 -10.46
N GLU A 119 7.30 27.18 -11.14
CA GLU A 119 7.37 27.32 -12.61
C GLU A 119 7.93 26.10 -13.37
N ARG A 120 8.76 25.27 -12.70
CA ARG A 120 9.37 24.07 -13.29
C ARG A 120 8.49 22.83 -13.22
N TYR A 121 7.31 22.94 -12.63
CA TYR A 121 6.37 21.84 -12.56
C TYR A 121 5.68 21.65 -13.91
N HIS A 122 5.59 20.41 -14.35
CA HIS A 122 4.82 20.02 -15.53
C HIS A 122 3.70 19.09 -15.12
N VAL A 123 2.51 19.41 -15.56
CA VAL A 123 1.32 18.60 -15.36
C VAL A 123 1.50 17.24 -16.02
N MET A 124 1.13 16.19 -15.32
CA MET A 124 0.86 14.88 -15.86
C MET A 124 -0.65 14.64 -15.78
N GLN A 125 -1.30 14.42 -16.91
CA GLN A 125 -2.72 14.04 -16.90
C GLN A 125 -2.90 12.64 -16.30
N ASN A 126 -4.08 12.33 -15.80
CA ASN A 126 -4.37 10.99 -15.30
C ASN A 126 -4.25 9.95 -16.42
N GLU A 127 -4.71 10.30 -17.62
CA GLU A 127 -4.61 9.50 -18.84
C GLU A 127 -3.14 9.14 -19.17
N ASP A 128 -2.22 10.11 -19.00
CA ASP A 128 -0.79 9.91 -19.24
C ASP A 128 -0.18 8.97 -18.18
N LEU A 129 -0.56 9.12 -16.91
CA LEU A 129 -0.11 8.24 -15.84
C LEU A 129 -0.55 6.78 -16.08
N PHE A 130 -1.81 6.58 -16.44
CA PHE A 130 -2.36 5.24 -16.65
C PHE A 130 -1.82 4.61 -17.94
N SER A 131 -1.70 5.38 -19.02
CA SER A 131 -1.02 4.94 -20.24
C SER A 131 0.46 4.60 -19.99
N PHE A 132 1.13 5.33 -19.10
CA PHE A 132 2.48 5.01 -18.67
C PHE A 132 2.53 3.64 -17.97
N GLY A 133 1.56 3.33 -17.09
CA GLY A 133 1.45 2.02 -16.44
C GLY A 133 1.27 0.88 -17.45
N ASP A 134 0.34 1.02 -18.40
CA ASP A 134 0.10 0.06 -19.47
C ASP A 134 1.35 -0.14 -20.35
N ASN A 135 1.99 0.94 -20.75
CA ASN A 135 3.18 0.90 -21.57
C ASN A 135 4.38 0.23 -20.88
N ILE A 136 4.50 0.37 -19.57
CA ILE A 136 5.53 -0.32 -18.80
C ILE A 136 5.37 -1.84 -18.92
N LEU A 137 4.16 -2.33 -18.83
CA LEU A 137 3.83 -3.76 -18.86
C LEU A 137 3.64 -4.31 -20.28
N ASP A 138 3.71 -3.45 -21.29
CA ASP A 138 3.47 -3.82 -22.70
C ASP A 138 2.09 -4.49 -22.90
N GLY A 139 1.09 -3.99 -22.16
CA GLY A 139 -0.27 -4.55 -22.14
C GLY A 139 -0.44 -5.85 -21.36
N GLY A 140 0.62 -6.35 -20.69
CA GLY A 140 0.60 -7.62 -19.93
C GLY A 140 0.11 -7.49 -18.48
N GLY A 141 -0.66 -6.45 -18.14
CA GLY A 141 -1.24 -6.25 -16.80
C GLY A 141 -2.74 -6.05 -16.87
N ARG A 142 -3.44 -6.50 -15.81
CA ARG A 142 -4.88 -6.25 -15.65
C ARG A 142 -5.11 -5.21 -14.58
N TRP A 143 -5.92 -4.19 -14.88
CA TRP A 143 -6.33 -3.20 -13.89
C TRP A 143 -7.05 -3.86 -12.72
N GLU A 144 -6.59 -3.57 -11.51
CA GLU A 144 -7.15 -4.10 -10.27
C GLU A 144 -7.82 -3.01 -9.44
N THR A 145 -7.14 -1.89 -9.24
CA THR A 145 -7.72 -0.72 -8.55
C THR A 145 -7.26 0.57 -9.18
N ALA A 146 -8.08 1.61 -9.06
CA ALA A 146 -7.72 3.00 -9.36
C ALA A 146 -8.48 3.94 -8.45
N GLY A 147 -7.92 5.11 -8.16
CA GLY A 147 -8.61 6.10 -7.36
C GLY A 147 -7.82 7.37 -7.10
N SER A 148 -8.45 8.28 -6.37
CA SER A 148 -7.82 9.49 -5.88
C SER A 148 -8.04 9.70 -4.39
N ILE A 149 -7.05 10.31 -3.74
CA ILE A 149 -7.05 10.67 -2.34
C ILE A 149 -6.69 12.13 -2.14
N ARG A 150 -6.84 12.64 -0.91
CA ARG A 150 -6.53 14.03 -0.55
C ARG A 150 -7.29 15.05 -1.42
N GLY A 151 -8.58 14.77 -1.71
CA GLY A 151 -9.38 15.68 -2.54
C GLY A 151 -8.86 15.80 -3.97
N GLY A 152 -8.45 14.71 -4.58
CA GLY A 152 -7.93 14.66 -5.95
C GLY A 152 -6.44 15.02 -6.11
N ARG A 153 -5.74 15.38 -5.03
CA ARG A 153 -4.32 15.77 -5.12
C ARG A 153 -3.39 14.63 -5.45
N VAL A 154 -3.74 13.41 -5.04
CA VAL A 154 -2.97 12.21 -5.32
C VAL A 154 -3.84 11.22 -6.08
N VAL A 155 -3.31 10.71 -7.18
CA VAL A 155 -3.95 9.70 -8.03
C VAL A 155 -3.10 8.45 -8.05
N PHE A 156 -3.74 7.29 -8.01
CA PHE A 156 -3.08 6.00 -8.04
C PHE A 156 -3.84 4.97 -8.85
N GLY A 157 -3.10 3.95 -9.31
CA GLY A 157 -3.66 2.75 -9.94
C GLY A 157 -2.79 1.54 -9.67
N SER A 158 -3.41 0.35 -9.66
CA SER A 158 -2.68 -0.91 -9.57
C SER A 158 -3.08 -1.85 -10.71
N LEU A 159 -2.07 -2.51 -11.29
CA LEU A 159 -2.24 -3.56 -12.29
C LEU A 159 -1.75 -4.88 -11.70
N ALA A 160 -2.59 -5.89 -11.75
CA ALA A 160 -2.18 -7.26 -11.42
C ALA A 160 -1.31 -7.80 -12.56
N LEU A 161 -0.16 -8.36 -12.21
CA LEU A 161 0.70 -9.09 -13.13
C LEU A 161 0.28 -10.56 -13.16
N GLU A 162 0.56 -11.27 -14.24
CA GLU A 162 0.30 -12.71 -14.35
C GLU A 162 1.17 -13.55 -13.38
N ARG A 163 2.11 -12.92 -12.70
CA ARG A 163 3.02 -13.57 -11.76
C ARG A 163 2.34 -13.81 -10.41
N GLU A 164 2.10 -15.08 -10.10
CA GLU A 164 1.66 -15.55 -8.79
C GLU A 164 2.71 -16.52 -8.23
N THR A 165 3.08 -16.33 -6.98
CA THR A 165 3.94 -17.27 -6.24
C THR A 165 3.07 -18.08 -5.28
N VAL A 166 3.14 -19.42 -5.37
CA VAL A 166 2.47 -20.33 -4.44
C VAL A 166 3.54 -20.91 -3.52
N LEU A 167 3.49 -20.53 -2.26
CA LEU A 167 4.40 -21.04 -1.25
C LEU A 167 3.85 -22.32 -0.65
N ASP A 168 4.70 -23.34 -0.50
CA ASP A 168 4.31 -24.68 -0.01
C ASP A 168 3.06 -25.26 -0.74
N PRO A 169 3.16 -25.53 -2.05
CA PRO A 169 2.00 -25.92 -2.87
C PRO A 169 1.38 -27.26 -2.48
N SER A 170 2.14 -28.13 -1.82
CA SER A 170 1.65 -29.44 -1.31
C SER A 170 1.10 -29.37 0.13
N GLY A 171 1.31 -28.26 0.83
CA GLY A 171 0.83 -28.02 2.18
C GLY A 171 -0.18 -26.89 2.23
N VAL A 172 0.24 -25.71 2.74
CA VAL A 172 -0.65 -24.55 2.97
C VAL A 172 -1.10 -23.89 1.66
N ALA A 173 -0.30 -23.99 0.60
CA ALA A 173 -0.51 -23.34 -0.69
C ALA A 173 -0.76 -21.82 -0.58
N ASP A 174 0.06 -21.12 0.24
CA ASP A 174 -0.08 -19.69 0.49
C ASP A 174 0.27 -18.87 -0.75
N LYS A 175 -0.64 -17.98 -1.18
CA LYS A 175 -0.55 -17.27 -2.46
C LYS A 175 -0.08 -15.84 -2.28
N VAL A 176 0.92 -15.46 -3.09
CA VAL A 176 1.41 -14.09 -3.21
C VAL A 176 1.27 -13.64 -4.66
N LYS A 177 0.45 -12.62 -4.89
CA LYS A 177 0.29 -11.98 -6.20
C LYS A 177 1.22 -10.78 -6.33
N THR A 178 1.61 -10.50 -7.55
CA THR A 178 2.48 -9.38 -7.89
C THR A 178 1.67 -8.28 -8.55
N TYR A 179 1.83 -7.06 -8.07
CA TYR A 179 1.17 -5.86 -8.62
C TYR A 179 2.19 -4.83 -9.08
N LEU A 180 1.89 -4.14 -10.17
CA LEU A 180 2.49 -2.85 -10.49
C LEU A 180 1.59 -1.77 -9.89
N LEU A 181 2.12 -0.99 -8.95
CA LEU A 181 1.47 0.18 -8.41
C LEU A 181 2.05 1.42 -9.09
N ILE A 182 1.17 2.28 -9.64
CA ILE A 182 1.51 3.59 -10.17
C ILE A 182 0.83 4.67 -9.36
N ASN A 183 1.49 5.80 -9.16
CA ASN A 183 0.90 6.96 -8.52
C ASN A 183 1.62 8.25 -8.87
N THR A 184 0.91 9.36 -8.70
CA THR A 184 1.43 10.72 -8.85
C THR A 184 0.69 11.69 -7.95
N SER A 185 1.19 12.93 -7.82
CA SER A 185 0.41 14.01 -7.23
C SER A 185 0.32 15.21 -8.14
N HIS A 186 -0.82 15.88 -8.07
CA HIS A 186 -1.07 17.14 -8.78
C HIS A 186 -0.63 18.37 -7.98
N ASP A 187 -0.34 18.22 -6.68
CA ASP A 187 0.18 19.29 -5.82
C ASP A 187 1.71 19.36 -5.75
N GLY A 188 2.40 18.49 -6.50
CA GLY A 188 3.87 18.39 -6.51
C GLY A 188 4.48 17.69 -5.29
N SER A 189 3.66 17.19 -4.34
CA SER A 189 4.14 16.51 -3.13
C SER A 189 4.76 15.13 -3.40
N ILE A 190 4.31 14.45 -4.48
CA ILE A 190 4.77 13.13 -4.88
C ILE A 190 5.20 13.16 -6.35
N ALA A 191 6.37 12.61 -6.65
CA ALA A 191 6.79 12.40 -8.03
C ALA A 191 5.96 11.31 -8.71
N ILE A 192 5.98 11.23 -10.03
CA ILE A 192 5.43 10.09 -10.78
C ILE A 192 6.21 8.85 -10.36
N GLN A 193 5.50 7.81 -9.95
CA GLN A 193 6.10 6.62 -9.35
C GLN A 193 5.49 5.35 -9.93
N ALA A 194 6.34 4.34 -10.11
CA ALA A 194 5.91 2.97 -10.39
C ALA A 194 6.70 2.01 -9.52
N SER A 195 6.05 1.03 -8.92
CA SER A 195 6.69 0.03 -8.06
C SER A 195 6.04 -1.34 -8.21
N ILE A 196 6.87 -2.39 -8.17
CA ILE A 196 6.40 -3.77 -8.07
C ILE A 196 6.19 -4.10 -6.60
N THR A 197 5.01 -4.61 -6.28
CA THR A 197 4.59 -4.91 -4.92
C THR A 197 4.07 -6.34 -4.84
N PRO A 198 4.75 -7.25 -4.14
CA PRO A 198 4.15 -8.54 -3.79
C PRO A 198 3.12 -8.34 -2.67
N VAL A 199 1.95 -8.97 -2.84
CA VAL A 199 0.83 -8.89 -1.90
C VAL A 199 0.35 -10.30 -1.59
N ARG A 200 0.33 -10.65 -0.31
CA ARG A 200 -0.23 -11.91 0.15
C ARG A 200 -1.75 -11.90 0.00
N VAL A 201 -2.30 -12.84 -0.76
CA VAL A 201 -3.72 -12.81 -1.19
C VAL A 201 -4.70 -12.90 -0.02
N VAL A 202 -4.40 -13.72 0.98
CA VAL A 202 -5.32 -14.00 2.10
C VAL A 202 -5.61 -12.78 2.97
N CYS A 203 -4.59 -11.94 3.25
CA CYS A 203 -4.73 -10.79 4.16
C CYS A 203 -4.43 -9.45 3.51
N ALA A 204 -4.22 -9.42 2.18
CA ALA A 204 -3.81 -8.24 1.44
C ALA A 204 -2.57 -7.51 2.04
N ASN A 205 -1.71 -8.27 2.72
CA ASN A 205 -0.49 -7.74 3.32
C ASN A 205 0.54 -7.40 2.25
N THR A 206 1.01 -6.18 2.23
CA THR A 206 2.01 -5.71 1.25
C THR A 206 3.42 -6.05 1.73
N LEU A 207 4.20 -6.69 0.86
CA LEU A 207 5.50 -7.24 1.20
C LEU A 207 6.64 -6.49 0.50
N ASN A 208 6.59 -5.16 0.53
CA ASN A 208 7.66 -4.30 0.03
C ASN A 208 8.89 -4.37 0.94
N LEU A 209 9.75 -5.33 0.67
CA LEU A 209 10.95 -5.62 1.45
C LEU A 209 12.19 -5.25 0.62
N ALA A 210 13.21 -4.67 1.24
CA ALA A 210 14.49 -4.49 0.57
C ALA A 210 15.24 -5.82 0.55
N LEU A 211 15.29 -6.43 -0.61
CA LEU A 211 16.02 -7.66 -0.88
C LEU A 211 17.35 -7.34 -1.57
N GLY A 212 18.44 -7.90 -1.08
CA GLY A 212 19.76 -7.73 -1.68
C GLY A 212 20.74 -6.89 -0.86
N ALA A 213 21.96 -6.76 -1.36
CA ALA A 213 23.08 -6.16 -0.66
C ALA A 213 22.88 -4.70 -0.27
N LYS A 214 23.46 -4.33 0.85
CA LYS A 214 23.51 -2.98 1.42
C LYS A 214 23.73 -1.91 0.34
N ARG A 215 23.06 -0.74 0.50
CA ARG A 215 23.19 0.50 -0.29
C ARG A 215 24.40 0.55 -1.22
N GLY A 216 24.17 0.45 -2.53
CA GLY A 216 25.23 0.52 -3.55
C GLY A 216 24.65 0.42 -4.96
N LYS A 217 25.50 0.50 -5.98
CA LYS A 217 25.12 0.40 -7.40
C LYS A 217 24.40 -0.90 -7.78
N ASN A 218 24.46 -1.92 -6.92
CA ASN A 218 23.89 -3.25 -7.12
C ASN A 218 22.63 -3.51 -6.28
N ALA A 219 22.01 -2.47 -5.67
CA ALA A 219 20.73 -2.63 -4.99
C ALA A 219 19.63 -2.97 -6.02
N ILE A 220 18.91 -4.06 -5.81
CA ILE A 220 17.79 -4.44 -6.68
C ILE A 220 16.68 -3.39 -6.51
N LYS A 221 16.40 -2.66 -7.57
CA LYS A 221 15.39 -1.61 -7.57
C LYS A 221 14.03 -2.23 -7.88
N GLN A 222 13.08 -2.07 -6.97
CA GLN A 222 11.67 -2.46 -7.19
C GLN A 222 10.80 -1.28 -7.60
N SER A 223 11.35 -0.07 -7.64
CA SER A 223 10.59 1.15 -7.83
C SER A 223 11.31 2.15 -8.73
N PHE A 224 10.52 2.95 -9.41
CA PHE A 224 10.95 3.97 -10.33
C PHE A 224 10.28 5.31 -9.98
N LYS A 225 11.05 6.42 -10.05
CA LYS A 225 10.55 7.78 -9.79
C LYS A 225 10.94 8.73 -10.90
N ILE A 226 9.97 9.49 -11.41
CA ILE A 226 10.18 10.59 -12.37
C ILE A 226 9.69 11.88 -11.76
N ARG A 227 10.51 12.92 -11.78
CA ARG A 227 10.05 14.27 -11.40
C ARG A 227 9.11 14.83 -12.47
N HIS A 228 8.17 15.66 -12.07
CA HIS A 228 7.29 16.41 -12.96
C HIS A 228 8.09 17.46 -13.77
N THR A 229 8.69 17.02 -14.88
CA THR A 229 9.50 17.84 -15.78
C THR A 229 9.18 17.45 -17.22
N GLN A 230 9.49 18.32 -18.20
CA GLN A 230 9.22 18.10 -19.64
C GLN A 230 9.69 16.74 -20.20
N THR A 231 10.66 16.11 -19.58
CA THR A 231 11.23 14.84 -20.05
C THR A 231 10.53 13.60 -19.51
N ALA A 232 9.39 13.74 -18.83
CA ALA A 232 8.68 12.61 -18.21
C ALA A 232 8.27 11.54 -19.23
N ASN A 233 7.71 11.95 -20.36
CA ASN A 233 7.23 11.04 -21.42
C ASN A 233 8.33 10.22 -22.10
N GLY A 234 9.58 10.71 -22.15
CA GLY A 234 10.73 9.98 -22.70
C GLY A 234 11.31 8.88 -21.80
N LYS A 235 10.74 8.67 -20.60
CA LYS A 235 11.33 7.77 -19.58
C LYS A 235 10.66 6.40 -19.47
N VAL A 236 9.70 6.07 -20.35
CA VAL A 236 9.05 4.75 -20.39
C VAL A 236 10.10 3.63 -20.58
N GLN A 237 11.09 3.84 -21.45
CA GLN A 237 12.15 2.85 -21.68
C GLN A 237 12.98 2.61 -20.40
N ILE A 238 13.34 3.67 -19.68
CA ILE A 238 14.06 3.56 -18.40
C ILE A 238 13.19 2.85 -17.35
N ALA A 239 11.87 3.07 -17.38
CA ALA A 239 10.93 2.38 -16.51
C ALA A 239 10.88 0.87 -16.84
N ARG A 240 10.80 0.49 -18.13
CA ARG A 240 10.85 -0.92 -18.56
C ARG A 240 12.15 -1.61 -18.15
N GLU A 241 13.30 -0.96 -18.31
CA GLU A 241 14.59 -1.48 -17.84
C GLU A 241 14.59 -1.67 -16.31
N THR A 242 14.01 -0.71 -15.57
CA THR A 242 13.87 -0.81 -14.12
C THR A 242 12.94 -1.96 -13.72
N LEU A 243 11.91 -2.24 -14.51
CA LEU A 243 11.03 -3.40 -14.30
C LEU A 243 11.69 -4.73 -14.66
N GLY A 244 12.59 -4.77 -15.63
CA GLY A 244 13.47 -5.93 -15.83
C GLY A 244 14.26 -6.28 -14.55
N LEU A 245 14.70 -5.24 -13.81
CA LEU A 245 15.29 -5.41 -12.47
C LEU A 245 14.25 -5.84 -11.42
N ALA A 246 12.98 -5.49 -11.60
CA ALA A 246 11.91 -5.92 -10.70
C ALA A 246 11.60 -7.42 -10.82
N ASN A 247 11.80 -8.04 -11.98
CA ASN A 247 11.75 -9.50 -12.11
C ASN A 247 12.86 -10.17 -11.26
N ALA A 248 14.08 -9.64 -11.28
CA ALA A 248 15.14 -10.13 -10.40
C ALA A 248 14.82 -9.89 -8.90
N TYR A 249 14.11 -8.82 -8.58
CA TYR A 249 13.57 -8.59 -7.24
C TYR A 249 12.58 -9.68 -6.86
N MET A 250 11.61 -9.99 -7.73
CA MET A 250 10.61 -11.01 -7.46
C MET A 250 11.23 -12.41 -7.36
N ASP A 251 12.25 -12.73 -8.16
CA ASP A 251 12.98 -14.00 -8.04
C ASP A 251 13.69 -14.11 -6.68
N SER A 252 14.23 -13.01 -6.17
CA SER A 252 14.85 -12.95 -4.86
C SER A 252 13.82 -13.02 -3.73
N PHE A 253 12.66 -12.39 -3.91
CA PHE A 253 11.53 -12.47 -3.00
C PHE A 253 11.01 -13.90 -2.90
N ASP A 254 10.78 -14.57 -4.03
CA ASP A 254 10.29 -15.94 -4.07
C ASP A 254 11.23 -16.90 -3.33
N LYS A 255 12.54 -16.80 -3.58
CA LYS A 255 13.54 -17.61 -2.88
C LYS A 255 13.49 -17.39 -1.37
N MET A 256 13.42 -16.14 -0.94
CA MET A 256 13.33 -15.79 0.48
C MET A 256 12.03 -16.31 1.10
N ALA A 257 10.89 -16.08 0.46
CA ALA A 257 9.59 -16.49 0.97
C ALA A 257 9.47 -18.01 1.08
N HIS A 258 9.96 -18.76 0.07
CA HIS A 258 10.05 -20.22 0.12
C HIS A 258 10.96 -20.71 1.26
N ALA A 259 12.11 -20.10 1.47
CA ALA A 259 12.98 -20.46 2.60
C ALA A 259 12.31 -20.17 3.96
N MET A 260 11.56 -19.07 4.06
CA MET A 260 10.89 -18.69 5.30
C MET A 260 9.69 -19.58 5.64
N ILE A 261 8.90 -20.03 4.65
CA ILE A 261 7.75 -20.91 4.93
C ILE A 261 8.19 -22.31 5.31
N GLN A 262 9.36 -22.78 4.82
CA GLN A 262 9.96 -24.06 5.19
C GLN A 262 10.69 -24.01 6.55
N LYS A 263 10.98 -22.82 7.07
CA LYS A 263 11.65 -22.68 8.36
C LYS A 263 10.64 -22.70 9.49
N GLU A 264 10.51 -23.84 10.13
CA GLU A 264 9.71 -23.99 11.36
C GLU A 264 10.30 -23.18 12.51
N ILE A 265 9.43 -22.60 13.32
CA ILE A 265 9.79 -21.87 14.55
C ILE A 265 8.92 -22.30 15.71
N THR A 266 9.52 -22.30 16.90
CA THR A 266 8.80 -22.54 18.17
C THR A 266 8.07 -21.28 18.63
N ALA A 267 7.10 -21.43 19.54
CA ALA A 267 6.44 -20.30 20.21
C ALA A 267 7.46 -19.40 20.94
N GLN A 268 8.52 -19.97 21.52
CA GLN A 268 9.58 -19.20 22.17
C GLN A 268 10.33 -18.35 21.15
N GLN A 269 10.72 -18.90 19.99
CA GLN A 269 11.40 -18.16 18.94
C GLN A 269 10.51 -17.03 18.37
N PHE A 270 9.21 -17.28 18.21
CA PHE A 270 8.27 -16.21 17.83
C PHE A 270 8.23 -15.09 18.87
N ASN A 271 8.13 -15.43 20.16
CA ASN A 271 8.17 -14.44 21.23
C ASN A 271 9.49 -13.66 21.24
N ASP A 272 10.62 -14.30 21.04
CA ASP A 272 11.93 -13.65 20.95
C ASP A 272 12.02 -12.66 19.78
N ILE A 273 11.46 -13.03 18.62
CA ILE A 273 11.32 -12.14 17.46
C ILE A 273 10.48 -10.90 17.80
N VAL A 274 9.32 -11.11 18.43
CA VAL A 274 8.40 -10.03 18.82
C VAL A 274 9.04 -9.08 19.82
N LEU A 275 9.73 -9.62 20.84
CA LEU A 275 10.44 -8.81 21.84
C LEU A 275 11.65 -8.06 21.25
N ALA A 276 12.38 -8.66 20.32
CA ALA A 276 13.44 -7.99 19.58
C ALA A 276 12.89 -6.86 18.66
N ALA A 277 11.72 -7.07 18.06
CA ALA A 277 11.05 -6.07 17.25
C ALA A 277 10.49 -4.91 18.10
N TYR A 278 9.94 -5.22 19.27
CA TYR A 278 9.28 -4.26 20.15
C TYR A 278 9.68 -4.51 21.61
N PRO A 279 10.90 -4.07 22.02
CA PRO A 279 11.37 -4.28 23.38
C PRO A 279 10.47 -3.55 24.41
N LYS A 280 10.41 -4.12 25.61
CA LYS A 280 9.67 -3.51 26.72
C LYS A 280 10.27 -2.12 27.04
N PRO A 281 9.44 -1.09 27.25
CA PRO A 281 9.93 0.25 27.61
C PRO A 281 10.69 0.26 28.94
N ASP A 282 11.85 0.91 28.96
CA ASP A 282 12.69 1.03 30.17
C ASP A 282 12.03 1.89 31.27
N LYS A 283 11.21 2.87 30.88
CA LYS A 283 10.48 3.73 31.81
C LYS A 283 9.08 3.20 32.02
N ASP A 284 8.82 2.69 33.21
CA ASP A 284 7.56 2.07 33.60
C ASP A 284 6.48 3.13 33.91
N SER A 285 6.09 3.95 32.93
CA SER A 285 4.84 4.69 33.03
C SER A 285 3.68 3.75 32.73
N LYS A 286 2.62 3.77 33.57
CA LYS A 286 1.42 2.92 33.38
C LYS A 286 0.86 3.02 31.95
N GLY A 287 1.00 4.19 31.28
CA GLY A 287 0.54 4.39 29.91
C GLY A 287 1.42 3.74 28.85
N SER A 288 2.75 3.74 29.01
CA SER A 288 3.69 3.15 28.04
C SER A 288 3.66 1.61 28.11
N SER A 289 3.63 1.04 29.31
CA SER A 289 3.54 -0.39 29.53
C SER A 289 2.23 -0.97 28.98
N LYS A 290 1.08 -0.27 29.19
CA LYS A 290 -0.21 -0.69 28.63
C LYS A 290 -0.21 -0.65 27.10
N LYS A 291 0.32 0.42 26.48
CA LYS A 291 0.41 0.52 25.01
C LYS A 291 1.32 -0.56 24.42
N TRP A 292 2.41 -0.87 25.12
CA TRP A 292 3.30 -1.95 24.72
C TRP A 292 2.61 -3.31 24.80
N ALA A 293 1.98 -3.65 25.93
CA ALA A 293 1.25 -4.91 26.11
C ALA A 293 0.17 -5.08 25.02
N ASN A 294 -0.70 -4.09 24.81
CA ASN A 294 -1.72 -4.13 23.76
C ASN A 294 -1.12 -4.35 22.36
N LYS A 295 0.09 -3.85 22.09
CA LYS A 295 0.77 -4.08 20.81
C LYS A 295 1.24 -5.53 20.68
N ILE A 296 1.78 -6.10 21.74
CA ILE A 296 2.24 -7.50 21.76
C ILE A 296 1.04 -8.44 21.61
N ASP A 297 -0.03 -8.19 22.38
CA ASP A 297 -1.27 -8.97 22.30
C ASP A 297 -1.84 -8.96 20.88
N LEU A 298 -1.93 -7.78 20.24
CA LEU A 298 -2.38 -7.65 18.86
C LEU A 298 -1.52 -8.45 17.87
N ILE A 299 -0.19 -8.45 18.02
CA ILE A 299 0.69 -9.24 17.15
C ILE A 299 0.46 -10.73 17.33
N ASN A 300 0.25 -11.20 18.57
CA ASN A 300 -0.09 -12.57 18.87
C ASN A 300 -1.45 -12.96 18.24
N ASP A 301 -2.46 -12.10 18.37
CA ASP A 301 -3.77 -12.29 17.76
C ASP A 301 -3.70 -12.38 16.23
N ILE A 302 -2.90 -11.52 15.59
CA ILE A 302 -2.65 -11.59 14.15
C ILE A 302 -1.94 -12.89 13.77
N TYR A 303 -0.91 -13.30 14.54
CA TYR A 303 -0.10 -14.49 14.24
C TYR A 303 -0.90 -15.78 14.29
N THR A 304 -1.82 -15.90 15.24
CA THR A 304 -2.67 -17.10 15.44
C THR A 304 -4.05 -16.96 14.79
N GLY A 305 -4.38 -15.77 14.24
CA GLY A 305 -5.68 -15.47 13.67
C GLY A 305 -5.95 -16.18 12.35
N GLU A 306 -7.16 -15.97 11.81
CA GLU A 306 -7.71 -16.67 10.66
C GLU A 306 -6.76 -16.63 9.42
N PHE A 307 -6.16 -15.48 9.14
CA PHE A 307 -5.32 -15.29 7.95
C PHE A 307 -3.89 -15.83 8.10
N ASN A 308 -3.35 -15.88 9.30
CA ASN A 308 -1.98 -16.29 9.56
C ASN A 308 -1.88 -17.67 10.25
N GLY A 309 -2.97 -18.17 10.81
CA GLY A 309 -2.97 -19.42 11.56
C GLY A 309 -2.46 -20.62 10.76
N THR A 310 -2.73 -20.65 9.45
CA THR A 310 -2.26 -21.72 8.56
C THR A 310 -0.74 -21.69 8.30
N ILE A 311 -0.10 -20.53 8.45
CA ILE A 311 1.36 -20.34 8.31
C ILE A 311 2.02 -20.04 9.68
N ALA A 312 1.28 -20.08 10.77
CA ALA A 312 1.84 -20.02 12.10
C ALA A 312 2.89 -21.14 12.28
N ASN A 313 3.80 -20.96 13.23
CA ASN A 313 4.96 -21.83 13.45
C ASN A 313 5.97 -21.86 12.29
N THR A 314 5.92 -20.87 11.39
CA THR A 314 6.96 -20.65 10.37
C THR A 314 7.56 -19.24 10.47
N ALA A 315 8.78 -19.08 9.97
CA ALA A 315 9.40 -17.75 9.84
C ALA A 315 8.57 -16.81 8.95
N TRP A 316 7.89 -17.38 7.94
CA TRP A 316 6.97 -16.65 7.07
C TRP A 316 5.77 -16.10 7.84
N GLY A 317 5.14 -16.90 8.69
CA GLY A 317 4.06 -16.46 9.58
C GLY A 317 4.48 -15.35 10.53
N ALA A 318 5.67 -15.46 11.13
CA ALA A 318 6.21 -14.41 11.99
C ALA A 318 6.41 -13.08 11.24
N LEU A 319 6.99 -13.11 10.05
CA LEU A 319 7.17 -11.92 9.22
C LEU A 319 5.83 -11.30 8.83
N ASN A 320 4.87 -12.13 8.40
CA ASN A 320 3.54 -11.65 8.00
C ASN A 320 2.77 -11.02 9.17
N ALA A 321 2.79 -11.59 10.37
CA ALA A 321 2.15 -10.99 11.53
C ALA A 321 2.70 -9.59 11.87
N LEU A 322 4.01 -9.42 11.76
CA LEU A 322 4.67 -8.13 12.01
C LEU A 322 4.36 -7.09 10.93
N THR A 323 4.36 -7.49 9.65
CA THR A 323 4.11 -6.55 8.52
C THR A 323 2.62 -6.23 8.37
N GLU A 324 1.71 -7.18 8.63
CA GLU A 324 0.26 -6.94 8.66
C GLU A 324 -0.11 -5.92 9.73
N ARG A 325 0.51 -6.00 10.90
CA ARG A 325 0.32 -4.97 11.93
C ARG A 325 0.71 -3.58 11.44
N LEU A 326 1.75 -3.45 10.61
CA LEU A 326 2.14 -2.16 10.05
C LEU A 326 1.16 -1.65 9.00
N ASP A 327 0.64 -2.53 8.15
CA ASP A 327 -0.25 -2.16 7.06
C ASP A 327 -1.67 -1.82 7.57
N TRP A 328 -2.20 -2.63 8.50
CA TRP A 328 -3.62 -2.57 8.87
C TRP A 328 -3.89 -2.03 10.28
N HIS A 329 -2.94 -2.09 11.19
CA HIS A 329 -3.15 -1.80 12.61
C HIS A 329 -2.23 -0.70 13.16
N ARG A 330 -1.59 0.05 12.29
CA ARG A 330 -0.78 1.19 12.69
C ARG A 330 -1.69 2.36 13.06
N ASN A 331 -1.51 2.91 14.28
CA ASN A 331 -2.11 4.19 14.63
C ASN A 331 -1.41 5.29 13.80
N SER A 332 -1.95 5.66 12.66
CA SER A 332 -1.52 6.83 11.90
C SER A 332 -2.21 8.07 12.47
N ARG A 333 -1.48 9.18 12.59
CA ARG A 333 -2.08 10.49 12.86
C ARG A 333 -2.74 11.08 11.61
N GLY A 334 -2.70 10.36 10.50
CA GLY A 334 -3.30 10.66 9.21
C GLY A 334 -4.29 9.61 8.79
N ASP A 335 -4.79 9.72 7.58
CA ASP A 335 -5.78 8.84 7.00
C ASP A 335 -5.24 7.42 6.77
N SER A 336 -6.11 6.43 6.94
CA SER A 336 -5.77 5.02 6.78
C SER A 336 -5.39 4.63 5.34
N ASN A 337 -5.99 5.28 4.31
CA ASN A 337 -5.69 4.99 2.90
C ASN A 337 -4.37 5.57 2.44
N GLU A 338 -4.01 6.76 2.93
CA GLU A 338 -2.67 7.31 2.69
C GLU A 338 -1.61 6.38 3.27
N SER A 339 -1.85 5.86 4.47
CA SER A 339 -0.98 4.90 5.13
C SER A 339 -0.85 3.60 4.34
N LEU A 340 -1.97 3.09 3.78
CA LEU A 340 -1.99 1.87 2.99
C LEU A 340 -1.31 2.06 1.63
N LEU A 341 -1.60 3.17 0.93
CA LEU A 341 -0.93 3.51 -0.32
C LEU A 341 0.58 3.67 -0.12
N ALA A 342 0.99 4.34 0.96
CA ALA A 342 2.40 4.50 1.31
C ALA A 342 3.07 3.15 1.62
N ALA A 343 2.37 2.25 2.31
CA ALA A 343 2.85 0.90 2.60
C ALA A 343 2.98 0.06 1.32
N ALA A 344 1.98 0.13 0.42
CA ALA A 344 1.95 -0.61 -0.83
C ALA A 344 2.99 -0.11 -1.84
N SER A 345 3.14 1.21 -1.97
CA SER A 345 4.06 1.81 -2.95
C SER A 345 5.54 1.61 -2.62
N GLY A 346 5.88 1.32 -1.36
CA GLY A 346 7.28 1.27 -0.91
C GLY A 346 7.99 2.63 -0.94
N PHE A 347 7.24 3.72 -1.11
CA PHE A 347 7.80 5.08 -1.19
C PHE A 347 7.79 5.83 0.13
N ASP A 348 7.03 5.37 1.13
CA ASP A 348 7.18 5.84 2.49
C ASP A 348 8.47 5.23 3.08
N ALA A 349 9.48 6.09 3.20
CA ALA A 349 10.78 5.69 3.72
C ALA A 349 10.69 5.13 5.14
N THR A 350 9.73 5.59 5.95
CA THR A 350 9.54 5.15 7.34
C THR A 350 8.96 3.75 7.40
N ILE A 351 7.88 3.50 6.64
CA ILE A 351 7.24 2.16 6.58
C ILE A 351 8.20 1.15 5.96
N THR A 352 8.84 1.52 4.85
CA THR A 352 9.82 0.66 4.19
C THR A 352 11.01 0.32 5.09
N ALA A 353 11.55 1.33 5.81
CA ALA A 353 12.63 1.10 6.76
C ALA A 353 12.19 0.18 7.92
N GLU A 354 10.97 0.35 8.42
CA GLU A 354 10.42 -0.49 9.49
C GLU A 354 10.21 -1.94 9.02
N LYS A 355 9.59 -2.16 7.84
CA LYS A 355 9.45 -3.51 7.27
C LYS A 355 10.82 -4.20 7.08
N ASN A 356 11.81 -3.45 6.60
CA ASN A 356 13.18 -3.98 6.44
C ASN A 356 13.85 -4.29 7.78
N ARG A 357 13.63 -3.47 8.80
CA ARG A 357 14.09 -3.74 10.16
C ARG A 357 13.48 -5.02 10.70
N LEU A 358 12.17 -5.22 10.52
CA LEU A 358 11.46 -6.42 10.94
C LEU A 358 11.96 -7.67 10.21
N LEU A 359 12.15 -7.60 8.88
CA LEU A 359 12.76 -8.68 8.12
C LEU A 359 14.16 -9.03 8.66
N GLY A 360 14.99 -8.02 8.93
CA GLY A 360 16.33 -8.22 9.50
C GLY A 360 16.29 -8.90 10.86
N ILE A 361 15.32 -8.55 11.72
CA ILE A 361 15.14 -9.19 13.03
C ILE A 361 14.76 -10.66 12.87
N VAL A 362 13.77 -10.98 12.02
CA VAL A 362 13.36 -12.36 11.76
C VAL A 362 14.55 -13.18 11.25
N LYS A 363 15.27 -12.66 10.26
CA LYS A 363 16.45 -13.33 9.71
C LYS A 363 17.55 -13.57 10.76
N ASN A 364 17.89 -12.55 11.53
CA ASN A 364 18.94 -12.65 12.53
C ASN A 364 18.59 -13.59 13.69
N THR A 365 17.35 -13.55 14.19
CA THR A 365 16.90 -14.41 15.31
C THR A 365 16.85 -15.87 14.90
N LEU A 366 16.62 -16.15 13.61
CA LEU A 366 16.49 -17.52 13.07
C LEU A 366 17.73 -17.98 12.29
N GLU A 367 18.78 -17.19 12.25
CA GLU A 367 20.03 -17.46 11.52
C GLU A 367 19.77 -17.75 10.02
N LEU A 368 18.80 -17.05 9.42
CA LEU A 368 18.51 -17.13 8.00
C LEU A 368 19.45 -16.21 7.20
N VAL A 369 20.04 -16.73 6.14
CA VAL A 369 20.94 -15.98 5.24
C VAL A 369 20.20 -15.06 4.29
#